data_41c4fe751af0ed0cd800a28ad16ee40c
#
_entry.id   41c4fe751af0ed0cd800a28ad16ee40c
#
_cell.length_a   1.000
_cell.length_b   1.000
_cell.length_c   1.000
_cell.angle_alpha   90.00
_cell.angle_beta   90.00
_cell.angle_gamma   90.00
#
_symmetry.space_group_name_H-M   'P 1'
#
loop_
_entity.id
_entity.type
_entity.pdbx_description
1 polymer ?
#
loop_
_entity_poly.entity_id
_entity_poly.type
_entity_poly.pdbx_seq_one_letter_code
_entity_poly.pdbx_strand_id
1 'polypeptide(L)'
;DAMVMADRVAVLRDGWIQQLGPPLSLYREPASKFVAQFIGSPPMQFVPAQLTVDAPGFWVTCGPFRIRAWSPGLAGGPETVEIGIRAEDIVEDPGGTEVEIGSGYYVGSHGFAQIRLTPDHWVEMRTPGIPPAPGTITRVRMRHVHVFDPRTGRAIGHLDDSDG
;
A
#
# COMPACT_ATOMS: atom_id res chain seq x y z
N ASP A 1 18.28 5.50 10.65
CA ASP A 1 17.21 5.70 9.68
C ASP A 1 17.56 6.83 8.71
N ALA A 2 17.84 6.48 7.44
CA ALA A 2 18.27 7.44 6.42
C ALA A 2 17.23 8.53 6.16
N MET A 3 15.94 8.27 6.40
CA MET A 3 14.85 9.20 6.15
C MET A 3 14.82 10.39 7.12
N VAL A 4 15.45 10.28 8.28
CA VAL A 4 15.38 11.33 9.32
C VAL A 4 16.51 12.34 9.17
N MET A 5 17.68 11.90 8.69
CA MET A 5 18.93 12.66 8.75
C MET A 5 19.39 13.25 7.42
N ALA A 6 18.78 12.86 6.32
CA ALA A 6 19.24 13.24 4.98
C ALA A 6 18.33 14.25 4.31
N ASP A 7 18.90 15.21 3.56
CA ASP A 7 18.15 16.09 2.66
C ASP A 7 17.70 15.36 1.39
N ARG A 8 18.53 14.43 0.92
CA ARG A 8 18.27 13.61 -0.25
C ARG A 8 18.77 12.19 -0.01
N VAL A 9 18.06 11.23 -0.57
CA VAL A 9 18.38 9.81 -0.49
C VAL A 9 18.43 9.24 -1.91
N ALA A 10 19.44 8.42 -2.18
CA ALA A 10 19.53 7.63 -3.39
C ALA A 10 19.35 6.15 -3.04
N VAL A 11 18.45 5.48 -3.72
CA VAL A 11 18.30 4.03 -3.64
C VAL A 11 19.03 3.40 -4.82
N LEU A 12 19.96 2.51 -4.52
CA LEU A 12 20.84 1.87 -5.49
C LEU A 12 20.53 0.37 -5.59
N ARG A 13 20.60 -0.14 -6.81
CA ARG A 13 20.52 -1.58 -7.10
C ARG A 13 21.54 -1.92 -8.18
N ASP A 14 22.43 -2.86 -7.89
CA ASP A 14 23.47 -3.31 -8.80
C ASP A 14 24.32 -2.15 -9.38
N GLY A 15 24.59 -1.13 -8.55
CA GLY A 15 25.36 0.04 -8.94
C GLY A 15 24.57 1.13 -9.66
N TRP A 16 23.28 0.91 -9.93
CA TRP A 16 22.43 1.89 -10.63
C TRP A 16 21.46 2.58 -9.68
N ILE A 17 21.33 3.90 -9.84
CA ILE A 17 20.34 4.68 -9.08
C ILE A 17 18.94 4.32 -9.55
N GLN A 18 18.11 3.82 -8.62
CA GLN A 18 16.71 3.50 -8.87
C GLN A 18 15.82 4.72 -8.68
N GLN A 19 16.13 5.51 -7.67
CA GLN A 19 15.43 6.76 -7.39
C GLN A 19 16.32 7.64 -6.51
N LEU A 20 16.24 8.94 -6.74
CA LEU A 20 16.96 9.96 -5.97
C LEU A 20 16.00 11.11 -5.66
N GLY A 21 15.95 11.54 -4.42
CA GLY A 21 15.15 12.67 -4.02
C GLY A 21 15.05 12.85 -2.52
N PRO A 22 14.22 13.79 -2.06
CA PRO A 22 13.92 13.93 -0.65
C PRO A 22 13.33 12.63 -0.09
N PRO A 23 13.65 12.25 1.15
CA PRO A 23 13.15 11.00 1.74
C PRO A 23 11.63 10.83 1.65
N LEU A 24 10.89 11.90 1.90
CA LEU A 24 9.43 11.87 1.85
C LEU A 24 8.88 11.54 0.46
N SER A 25 9.55 12.01 -0.60
CA SER A 25 9.16 11.70 -1.98
C SER A 25 9.33 10.23 -2.30
N LEU A 26 10.43 9.62 -1.85
CA LEU A 26 10.66 8.18 -2.03
C LEU A 26 9.65 7.34 -1.25
N TYR A 27 9.21 7.83 -0.10
CA TYR A 27 8.19 7.17 0.72
C TYR A 27 6.80 7.25 0.09
N ARG A 28 6.39 8.44 -0.33
CA ARG A 28 5.04 8.71 -0.85
C ARG A 28 4.86 8.30 -2.30
N GLU A 29 5.91 8.41 -3.10
CA GLU A 29 5.86 8.15 -4.54
C GLU A 29 7.05 7.30 -4.98
N PRO A 30 7.19 6.07 -4.45
CA PRO A 30 8.27 5.19 -4.87
C PRO A 30 8.10 4.85 -6.36
N ALA A 31 9.20 4.95 -7.11
CA ALA A 31 9.20 4.72 -8.55
C ALA A 31 9.01 3.25 -8.93
N SER A 32 9.29 2.34 -8.00
CA SER A 32 9.24 0.90 -8.22
C SER A 32 8.95 0.14 -6.93
N LYS A 33 8.58 -1.12 -7.07
CA LYS A 33 8.44 -2.06 -5.93
C LYS A 33 9.73 -2.15 -5.14
N PHE A 34 10.88 -2.17 -5.82
CA PHE A 34 12.18 -2.24 -5.18
C PHE A 34 12.39 -1.06 -4.22
N VAL A 35 12.15 0.16 -4.67
CA VAL A 35 12.26 1.37 -3.84
C VAL A 35 11.24 1.32 -2.69
N ALA A 36 10.00 0.95 -2.99
CA ALA A 36 8.92 0.87 -2.00
C ALA A 36 9.24 -0.09 -0.85
N GLN A 37 9.89 -1.22 -1.15
CA GLN A 37 10.30 -2.19 -0.15
C GLN A 37 11.48 -1.70 0.69
N PHE A 38 12.36 -0.91 0.10
CA PHE A 38 13.55 -0.42 0.78
C PHE A 38 13.25 0.73 1.76
N ILE A 39 12.26 1.55 1.42
CA ILE A 39 11.90 2.74 2.19
C ILE A 39 10.70 2.44 3.08
N GLY A 40 10.87 2.65 4.38
CA GLY A 40 9.82 2.43 5.37
C GLY A 40 10.02 1.15 6.19
N SER A 41 9.40 1.12 7.37
CA SER A 41 9.43 -0.02 8.28
C SER A 41 8.07 -0.10 9.00
N PRO A 42 7.33 -1.20 8.87
CA PRO A 42 7.59 -2.37 8.02
C PRO A 42 7.65 -2.04 6.53
N PRO A 43 8.22 -2.93 5.70
CA PRO A 43 8.21 -2.76 4.26
C PRO A 43 6.80 -2.71 3.67
N MET A 44 6.65 -2.06 2.51
CA MET A 44 5.41 -2.08 1.76
C MET A 44 5.01 -3.52 1.40
N GLN A 45 3.73 -3.81 1.48
CA GLN A 45 3.14 -5.10 1.16
C GLN A 45 2.49 -5.05 -0.21
N PHE A 46 2.59 -6.13 -0.97
CA PHE A 46 2.07 -6.19 -2.34
C PHE A 46 1.03 -7.28 -2.49
N VAL A 47 -0.08 -6.95 -3.15
CA VAL A 47 -1.19 -7.88 -3.37
C VAL A 47 -1.67 -7.74 -4.81
N PRO A 48 -1.97 -8.85 -5.51
CA PRO A 48 -2.58 -8.78 -6.85
C PRO A 48 -3.93 -8.07 -6.83
N ALA A 49 -4.18 -7.27 -7.87
CA ALA A 49 -5.42 -6.53 -8.03
C ALA A 49 -5.79 -6.46 -9.51
N GLN A 50 -7.03 -6.04 -9.78
CA GLN A 50 -7.54 -5.86 -11.13
C GLN A 50 -7.71 -4.37 -11.44
N LEU A 51 -7.28 -3.97 -12.63
CA LEU A 51 -7.46 -2.63 -13.15
C LEU A 51 -8.56 -2.65 -14.21
N THR A 52 -9.61 -1.87 -14.00
CA THR A 52 -10.74 -1.76 -14.94
C THR A 52 -10.88 -0.30 -15.36
N VAL A 53 -11.01 -0.11 -16.67
CA VAL A 53 -11.28 1.22 -17.24
C VAL A 53 -12.76 1.55 -17.04
N ASP A 54 -13.03 2.72 -16.48
CA ASP A 54 -14.38 3.27 -16.33
C ASP A 54 -14.30 4.78 -16.60
N ALA A 55 -14.25 5.10 -17.88
CA ALA A 55 -13.97 6.46 -18.34
C ALA A 55 -14.87 7.51 -17.66
N PRO A 56 -14.29 8.66 -17.23
CA PRO A 56 -12.92 9.09 -17.52
C PRO A 56 -11.85 8.55 -16.57
N GLY A 57 -12.19 7.68 -15.63
CA GLY A 57 -11.24 7.15 -14.64
C GLY A 57 -11.07 5.63 -14.72
N PHE A 58 -10.59 5.08 -13.61
CA PHE A 58 -10.26 3.67 -13.46
C PHE A 58 -10.78 3.16 -12.12
N TRP A 59 -11.01 1.85 -12.04
CA TRP A 59 -11.21 1.14 -10.78
C TRP A 59 -10.06 0.17 -10.55
N VAL A 60 -9.50 0.21 -9.36
CA VAL A 60 -8.57 -0.81 -8.87
C VAL A 60 -9.32 -1.64 -7.84
N THR A 61 -9.43 -2.94 -8.10
CA THR A 61 -10.21 -3.86 -7.25
C THR A 61 -9.31 -4.93 -6.66
N CYS A 62 -9.37 -5.08 -5.35
CA CYS A 62 -8.64 -6.10 -4.61
C CYS A 62 -9.56 -6.67 -3.53
N GLY A 63 -10.05 -7.90 -3.74
CA GLY A 63 -11.06 -8.49 -2.86
C GLY A 63 -12.28 -7.58 -2.72
N PRO A 64 -12.68 -7.25 -1.48
CA PRO A 64 -13.81 -6.35 -1.24
C PRO A 64 -13.47 -4.87 -1.41
N PHE A 65 -12.19 -4.54 -1.62
CA PHE A 65 -11.73 -3.16 -1.77
C PHE A 65 -11.83 -2.72 -3.22
N ARG A 66 -12.40 -1.55 -3.41
CA ARG A 66 -12.61 -0.95 -4.72
C ARG A 66 -12.22 0.52 -4.66
N ILE A 67 -11.18 0.89 -5.38
CA ILE A 67 -10.57 2.22 -5.29
C ILE A 67 -10.72 2.92 -6.63
N ARG A 68 -11.33 4.11 -6.60
CA ARG A 68 -11.43 4.97 -7.78
C ARG A 68 -10.10 5.66 -8.02
N ALA A 69 -9.66 5.67 -9.25
CA ALA A 69 -8.38 6.27 -9.62
C ALA A 69 -8.51 7.16 -10.85
N TRP A 70 -7.78 8.26 -10.83
CA TRP A 70 -7.74 9.26 -11.91
C TRP A 70 -6.33 9.44 -12.49
N SER A 71 -5.42 8.55 -12.12
CA SER A 71 -4.01 8.66 -12.50
C SER A 71 -3.80 8.38 -13.99
N PRO A 72 -3.19 9.33 -14.74
CA PRO A 72 -2.87 9.11 -16.16
C PRO A 72 -1.94 7.91 -16.40
N GLY A 73 -1.10 7.57 -15.43
CA GLY A 73 -0.19 6.43 -15.52
C GLY A 73 -0.88 5.08 -15.62
N LEU A 74 -2.19 5.01 -15.28
CA LEU A 74 -2.99 3.80 -15.39
C LEU A 74 -3.53 3.59 -16.81
N ALA A 75 -3.54 4.63 -17.64
CA ALA A 75 -4.00 4.53 -19.01
C ALA A 75 -3.10 3.59 -19.82
N GLY A 76 -3.68 2.58 -20.45
CA GLY A 76 -2.93 1.56 -21.18
C GLY A 76 -2.15 0.58 -20.30
N GLY A 77 -2.38 0.61 -18.99
CA GLY A 77 -1.79 -0.37 -18.07
C GLY A 77 -2.35 -1.77 -18.23
N PRO A 78 -1.68 -2.78 -17.64
CA PRO A 78 -2.16 -4.17 -17.69
C PRO A 78 -3.45 -4.32 -16.89
N GLU A 79 -4.29 -5.30 -17.28
CA GLU A 79 -5.53 -5.61 -16.54
C GLU A 79 -5.22 -6.11 -15.12
N THR A 80 -4.15 -6.89 -14.97
CA THR A 80 -3.68 -7.35 -13.68
C THR A 80 -2.53 -6.47 -13.22
N VAL A 81 -2.68 -5.90 -12.04
CA VAL A 81 -1.68 -5.04 -11.39
C VAL A 81 -1.34 -5.60 -10.01
N GLU A 82 -0.36 -5.02 -9.35
CA GLU A 82 -0.16 -5.21 -7.92
C GLU A 82 -0.42 -3.90 -7.20
N ILE A 83 -1.20 -3.95 -6.13
CA ILE A 83 -1.27 -2.83 -5.21
C ILE A 83 -0.19 -2.97 -4.15
N GLY A 84 0.40 -1.84 -3.78
CA GLY A 84 1.28 -1.72 -2.63
C GLY A 84 0.58 -0.94 -1.53
N ILE A 85 0.60 -1.48 -0.32
CA ILE A 85 -0.02 -0.86 0.84
C ILE A 85 0.92 -0.93 2.05
N ARG A 86 1.05 0.16 2.77
CA ARG A 86 1.81 0.19 4.01
C ARG A 86 0.88 -0.09 5.19
N ALA A 87 1.39 -0.76 6.20
CA ALA A 87 0.62 -1.12 7.39
C ALA A 87 -0.04 0.09 8.05
N GLU A 88 0.65 1.23 8.09
CA GLU A 88 0.16 2.48 8.67
C GLU A 88 -0.93 3.18 7.83
N ASP A 89 -1.12 2.76 6.58
CA ASP A 89 -2.12 3.34 5.68
C ASP A 89 -3.42 2.54 5.65
N ILE A 90 -3.49 1.46 6.40
CA ILE A 90 -4.74 0.75 6.67
C ILE A 90 -5.23 1.23 8.04
N VAL A 91 -6.37 1.89 8.06
CA VAL A 91 -6.91 2.51 9.29
C VAL A 91 -8.33 2.03 9.56
N GLU A 92 -8.68 1.90 10.85
CA GLU A 92 -10.04 1.61 11.24
C GLU A 92 -10.96 2.77 10.84
N ASP A 93 -12.09 2.43 10.26
CA ASP A 93 -13.10 3.39 9.82
C ASP A 93 -14.48 2.73 9.86
N PRO A 94 -15.43 3.25 10.67
CA PRO A 94 -16.79 2.71 10.73
C PRO A 94 -17.50 2.66 9.38
N GLY A 95 -17.15 3.56 8.46
CA GLY A 95 -17.66 3.58 7.09
C GLY A 95 -16.85 2.73 6.10
N GLY A 96 -15.85 2.04 6.59
CA GLY A 96 -14.92 1.27 5.75
C GLY A 96 -15.43 -0.10 5.35
N THR A 97 -14.52 -0.87 4.78
CA THR A 97 -14.74 -2.24 4.32
C THR A 97 -14.53 -3.23 5.46
N GLU A 98 -15.43 -4.19 5.57
CA GLU A 98 -15.39 -5.23 6.60
C GLU A 98 -14.28 -6.24 6.32
N VAL A 99 -13.46 -6.52 7.32
CA VAL A 99 -12.34 -7.48 7.26
C VAL A 99 -12.26 -8.32 8.52
N GLU A 100 -11.70 -9.53 8.40
CA GLU A 100 -11.39 -10.41 9.51
C GLU A 100 -9.97 -10.13 10.02
N ILE A 101 -9.84 -9.99 11.34
CA ILE A 101 -8.56 -9.88 12.03
C ILE A 101 -7.98 -11.27 12.25
N GLY A 102 -6.72 -11.43 11.89
CA GLY A 102 -5.93 -12.63 12.20
C GLY A 102 -5.02 -12.44 13.41
N SER A 103 -3.84 -13.03 13.35
CA SER A 103 -2.85 -12.87 14.42
C SER A 103 -2.34 -11.44 14.51
N GLY A 104 -1.93 -11.05 15.71
CA GLY A 104 -1.39 -9.73 15.95
C GLY A 104 -0.32 -9.74 17.03
N TYR A 105 0.38 -8.61 17.16
CA TYR A 105 1.39 -8.41 18.19
C TYR A 105 1.49 -6.94 18.58
N TYR A 106 2.08 -6.68 19.73
CA TYR A 106 2.22 -5.34 20.30
C TYR A 106 3.68 -5.03 20.56
N VAL A 107 4.12 -3.84 20.16
CA VAL A 107 5.53 -3.44 20.27
C VAL A 107 5.78 -2.35 21.34
N GLY A 108 4.83 -2.17 22.25
CA GLY A 108 4.95 -1.26 23.38
C GLY A 108 4.36 0.13 23.16
N SER A 109 4.30 0.62 21.94
CA SER A 109 3.70 1.92 21.59
C SER A 109 2.52 1.79 20.66
N HIS A 110 2.47 0.73 19.87
CA HIS A 110 1.41 0.43 18.92
C HIS A 110 1.43 -1.07 18.62
N GLY A 111 0.45 -1.53 17.89
CA GLY A 111 0.36 -2.93 17.50
C GLY A 111 0.32 -3.12 16.00
N PHE A 112 0.30 -4.39 15.62
CA PHE A 112 0.07 -4.85 14.26
C PHE A 112 -0.88 -6.02 14.29
N ALA A 113 -1.78 -6.07 13.29
CA ALA A 113 -2.72 -7.17 13.14
C ALA A 113 -2.76 -7.59 11.67
N GLN A 114 -2.80 -8.90 11.44
CA GLN A 114 -3.09 -9.42 10.12
C GLN A 114 -4.57 -9.20 9.81
N ILE A 115 -4.88 -8.69 8.63
CA ILE A 115 -6.25 -8.63 8.12
C ILE A 115 -6.35 -9.46 6.84
N ARG A 116 -7.48 -10.14 6.66
CA ARG A 116 -7.74 -10.90 5.44
C ARG A 116 -8.22 -9.96 4.35
N LEU A 117 -7.37 -9.71 3.37
CA LEU A 117 -7.67 -8.82 2.25
C LEU A 117 -8.46 -9.55 1.16
N THR A 118 -8.02 -10.76 0.82
CA THR A 118 -8.70 -11.70 -0.07
C THR A 118 -8.66 -13.09 0.60
N PRO A 119 -9.39 -14.10 0.10
CA PRO A 119 -9.30 -15.44 0.66
C PRO A 119 -7.86 -15.99 0.76
N ASP A 120 -6.99 -15.57 -0.14
CA ASP A 120 -5.61 -16.07 -0.23
C ASP A 120 -4.55 -15.10 0.27
N HIS A 121 -4.94 -13.86 0.64
CA HIS A 121 -3.97 -12.83 0.99
C HIS A 121 -4.31 -12.15 2.32
N TRP A 122 -3.35 -12.21 3.23
CA TRP A 122 -3.36 -11.46 4.47
C TRP A 122 -2.35 -10.33 4.38
N VAL A 123 -2.70 -9.16 4.89
CA VAL A 123 -1.78 -8.02 5.00
C VAL A 123 -1.76 -7.52 6.44
N GLU A 124 -0.69 -6.86 6.81
CA GLU A 124 -0.49 -6.31 8.14
C GLU A 124 -1.02 -4.89 8.20
N MET A 125 -1.84 -4.62 9.21
CA MET A 125 -2.37 -3.32 9.56
C MET A 125 -1.71 -2.85 10.86
N ARG A 126 -1.31 -1.59 10.93
CA ARG A 126 -0.87 -0.99 12.18
C ARG A 126 -2.07 -0.57 13.03
N THR A 127 -2.03 -0.90 14.31
CA THR A 127 -3.06 -0.52 15.27
C THR A 127 -2.53 0.51 16.28
N PRO A 128 -3.36 1.45 16.76
CA PRO A 128 -2.90 2.47 17.71
C PRO A 128 -2.51 1.89 19.08
N GLY A 129 -3.02 0.73 19.42
CA GLY A 129 -2.77 0.04 20.68
C GLY A 129 -2.67 -1.46 20.50
N ILE A 130 -3.03 -2.21 21.52
CA ILE A 130 -3.11 -3.67 21.48
C ILE A 130 -4.10 -4.07 20.37
N PRO A 131 -3.69 -4.94 19.43
CA PRO A 131 -4.58 -5.33 18.34
C PRO A 131 -5.78 -6.12 18.84
N PRO A 132 -6.92 -6.06 18.10
CA PRO A 132 -8.08 -6.88 18.41
C PRO A 132 -7.74 -8.37 18.37
N ALA A 133 -8.52 -9.18 19.08
CA ALA A 133 -8.33 -10.63 19.11
C ALA A 133 -8.53 -11.26 17.72
N PRO A 134 -7.78 -12.32 17.38
CA PRO A 134 -8.02 -13.08 16.15
C PRO A 134 -9.48 -13.53 16.01
N GLY A 135 -10.02 -13.42 14.81
CA GLY A 135 -11.43 -13.72 14.51
C GLY A 135 -12.38 -12.54 14.67
N THR A 136 -11.92 -11.43 15.22
CA THR A 136 -12.70 -10.19 15.29
C THR A 136 -12.97 -9.67 13.87
N ILE A 137 -14.17 -9.14 13.64
CA ILE A 137 -14.53 -8.44 12.41
C ILE A 137 -14.46 -6.94 12.67
N THR A 138 -13.76 -6.22 11.82
CA THR A 138 -13.67 -4.77 11.91
C THR A 138 -13.85 -4.13 10.53
N ARG A 139 -13.94 -2.81 10.48
CA ARG A 139 -14.04 -2.06 9.23
C ARG A 139 -12.83 -1.17 9.06
N VAL A 140 -12.24 -1.21 7.88
CA VAL A 140 -11.02 -0.47 7.57
C VAL A 140 -11.13 0.24 6.22
N ARG A 141 -10.30 1.26 6.05
CA ARG A 141 -10.05 1.89 4.75
C ARG A 141 -8.55 1.99 4.51
N MET A 142 -8.17 2.10 3.25
CA MET A 142 -6.79 2.32 2.82
C MET A 142 -6.62 3.78 2.44
N ARG A 143 -5.70 4.51 3.10
CA ARG A 143 -5.48 5.95 2.87
C ARG A 143 -4.65 6.22 1.63
N HIS A 144 -3.59 5.45 1.44
CA HIS A 144 -2.67 5.56 0.32
C HIS A 144 -2.46 4.19 -0.27
N VAL A 145 -2.66 4.07 -1.57
CA VAL A 145 -2.47 2.82 -2.29
C VAL A 145 -1.60 3.11 -3.51
N HIS A 146 -0.60 2.29 -3.70
CA HIS A 146 0.30 2.39 -4.84
C HIS A 146 -0.01 1.28 -5.82
N VAL A 147 0.08 1.55 -7.11
CA VAL A 147 -0.21 0.58 -8.16
C VAL A 147 1.06 0.36 -8.96
N PHE A 148 1.42 -0.91 -9.11
CA PHE A 148 2.64 -1.31 -9.82
C PHE A 148 2.29 -2.26 -10.98
N ASP A 149 3.05 -2.13 -12.07
CA ASP A 149 3.01 -3.10 -13.16
C ASP A 149 3.80 -4.34 -12.71
N PRO A 150 3.15 -5.51 -12.60
CA PRO A 150 3.83 -6.72 -12.12
C PRO A 150 4.90 -7.24 -13.07
N ARG A 151 4.85 -6.85 -14.36
CA ARG A 151 5.85 -7.27 -15.36
C ARG A 151 7.17 -6.55 -15.21
N THR A 152 7.14 -5.28 -14.82
CA THR A 152 8.33 -4.41 -14.76
C THR A 152 8.72 -4.04 -13.33
N GLY A 153 7.78 -4.14 -12.37
CA GLY A 153 7.93 -3.65 -11.02
C GLY A 153 7.83 -2.12 -10.91
N ARG A 154 7.52 -1.42 -12.00
CA ARG A 154 7.42 0.05 -12.00
C ARG A 154 6.08 0.52 -11.47
N ALA A 155 6.11 1.63 -10.75
CA ALA A 155 4.89 2.31 -10.31
C ALA A 155 4.16 2.92 -11.50
N ILE A 156 2.84 2.72 -11.54
CA ILE A 156 1.95 3.29 -12.56
C ILE A 156 0.87 4.17 -11.95
N GLY A 157 0.75 4.22 -10.64
CA GLY A 157 -0.17 5.12 -9.94
C GLY A 157 0.10 5.18 -8.45
N HIS A 158 -0.18 6.34 -7.88
CA HIS A 158 -0.18 6.58 -6.45
C HIS A 158 -1.52 7.23 -6.11
N LEU A 159 -2.34 6.54 -5.30
CA LEU A 159 -3.74 6.87 -5.07
C LEU A 159 -3.95 7.28 -3.62
N ASP A 160 -4.63 8.39 -3.43
CA ASP A 160 -5.05 8.86 -2.12
C ASP A 160 -6.57 8.72 -1.97
N ASP A 161 -7.01 8.36 -0.77
CA ASP A 161 -8.42 8.17 -0.44
C ASP A 161 -9.20 9.50 -0.33
N SER A 162 -8.54 10.63 -0.56
CA SER A 162 -9.17 11.95 -0.48
C SER A 162 -10.22 12.21 -1.57
N ASP A 163 -10.36 11.31 -2.54
CA ASP A 163 -11.26 11.45 -3.68
C ASP A 163 -12.47 10.49 -3.62
N GLY A 164 -12.73 9.97 -2.46
CA GLY A 164 -13.89 9.08 -2.21
C GLY A 164 -15.24 9.79 -2.23
#